data_f09cb72445298c8fd1eb88a38fed12b8
#
_entry.id   f09cb72445298c8fd1eb88a38fed12b8
#
_cell.length_a   1.000
_cell.length_b   1.000
_cell.length_c   1.000
_cell.angle_alpha   90.00
_cell.angle_beta   90.00
_cell.angle_gamma   90.00
#
_symmetry.space_group_name_H-M   'P 1'
#
loop_
_entity.id
_entity.type
_entity.pdbx_description
1 polymer ?
#
loop_
_entity_poly.entity_id
_entity_poly.type
_entity_poly.pdbx_seq_one_letter_code
_entity_poly.pdbx_strand_id
1 'polypeptide(L)'
;MKNKAKVVVIGGGVVGVSTLYHLAKKGWSDVVLCERKELTSGSTWHAAGLMPLFNMSYSVGQIHKYSVKFYQELEKETGQDVGFREVSNIRLAENQDRMDEYRQYAGVAETIGVKVNFLTPEEIQKAWPLCSIDGLVGAIQHPEDGYIQPNDLTQALAKGARALGAEIYRQTAVTALEQLPDDSWIVTTDKGEIKCDVVVSCSGNFVRQTGEMVGLDIPVIPVEHQYIVTEAHPQILERQKEGLPEMGVLRGSDGAWYMRCLLYTSDAADE
;
A
#
# COMPACT_ATOMS: atom_id res chain seq x y z
N MET A 1 -1.23 -27.07 11.92
CA MET A 1 -0.25 -26.47 10.99
C MET A 1 0.38 -27.59 10.15
N LYS A 2 0.59 -27.36 8.85
CA LYS A 2 1.32 -28.30 8.00
C LYS A 2 2.78 -28.42 8.46
N ASN A 3 3.39 -29.59 8.24
CA ASN A 3 4.83 -29.80 8.44
C ASN A 3 5.63 -29.72 7.12
N LYS A 4 4.96 -29.55 5.99
CA LYS A 4 5.56 -29.40 4.66
C LYS A 4 4.76 -28.43 3.80
N ALA A 5 5.46 -27.60 3.03
CA ALA A 5 4.89 -26.69 2.02
C ALA A 5 5.89 -26.52 0.88
N LYS A 6 5.44 -26.01 -0.26
CA LYS A 6 6.34 -25.65 -1.36
C LYS A 6 6.99 -24.29 -1.10
N VAL A 7 6.19 -23.33 -0.63
CA VAL A 7 6.68 -21.99 -0.30
C VAL A 7 6.17 -21.60 1.08
N VAL A 8 7.05 -21.03 1.89
CA VAL A 8 6.69 -20.33 3.14
C VAL A 8 6.94 -18.85 2.98
N VAL A 9 5.89 -18.05 3.16
CA VAL A 9 5.97 -16.57 3.20
C VAL A 9 5.99 -16.13 4.65
N ILE A 10 6.95 -15.28 5.01
CA ILE A 10 7.12 -14.75 6.37
C ILE A 10 6.62 -13.31 6.42
N GLY A 11 5.59 -13.06 7.21
CA GLY A 11 5.01 -11.74 7.44
C GLY A 11 3.63 -11.54 6.81
N GLY A 12 2.66 -11.14 7.65
CA GLY A 12 1.25 -10.96 7.30
C GLY A 12 0.85 -9.52 6.98
N GLY A 13 1.80 -8.67 6.61
CA GLY A 13 1.53 -7.36 6.04
C GLY A 13 1.07 -7.45 4.58
N VAL A 14 0.71 -6.31 3.98
CA VAL A 14 0.18 -6.25 2.60
C VAL A 14 1.13 -6.92 1.59
N VAL A 15 2.45 -6.78 1.74
CA VAL A 15 3.44 -7.37 0.82
C VAL A 15 3.40 -8.90 0.90
N GLY A 16 3.44 -9.48 2.11
CA GLY A 16 3.42 -10.93 2.28
C GLY A 16 2.10 -11.56 1.84
N VAL A 17 0.97 -10.94 2.20
CA VAL A 17 -0.36 -11.45 1.80
C VAL A 17 -0.57 -11.30 0.29
N SER A 18 -0.09 -10.21 -0.33
CA SER A 18 -0.10 -10.03 -1.78
C SER A 18 0.76 -11.09 -2.49
N THR A 19 1.96 -11.37 -1.95
CA THR A 19 2.84 -12.44 -2.48
C THR A 19 2.13 -13.79 -2.43
N LEU A 20 1.54 -14.13 -1.28
CA LEU A 20 0.78 -15.38 -1.11
C LEU A 20 -0.37 -15.50 -2.12
N TYR A 21 -1.17 -14.41 -2.25
CA TYR A 21 -2.30 -14.36 -3.18
C TYR A 21 -1.85 -14.58 -4.62
N HIS A 22 -0.79 -13.88 -5.06
CA HIS A 22 -0.32 -13.99 -6.44
C HIS A 22 0.34 -15.33 -6.75
N LEU A 23 1.01 -15.95 -5.78
CA LEU A 23 1.51 -17.32 -5.91
C LEU A 23 0.32 -18.29 -6.10
N ALA A 24 -0.68 -18.21 -5.25
CA ALA A 24 -1.87 -19.06 -5.35
C ALA A 24 -2.61 -18.80 -6.69
N LYS A 25 -2.79 -17.56 -7.10
CA LYS A 25 -3.41 -17.18 -8.39
C LYS A 25 -2.64 -17.72 -9.60
N LYS A 26 -1.32 -17.90 -9.48
CA LYS A 26 -0.46 -18.55 -10.50
C LYS A 26 -0.45 -20.07 -10.43
N GLY A 27 -1.28 -20.68 -9.58
CA GLY A 27 -1.42 -22.15 -9.49
C GLY A 27 -0.46 -22.82 -8.50
N TRP A 28 0.22 -22.05 -7.63
CA TRP A 28 1.02 -22.61 -6.55
C TRP A 28 0.09 -22.97 -5.38
N SER A 29 -0.36 -24.22 -5.33
CA SER A 29 -1.39 -24.67 -4.39
C SER A 29 -0.87 -25.01 -2.99
N ASP A 30 0.43 -25.21 -2.82
CA ASP A 30 1.04 -25.60 -1.54
C ASP A 30 1.90 -24.48 -0.99
N VAL A 31 1.25 -23.35 -0.68
CA VAL A 31 1.86 -22.16 -0.16
C VAL A 31 1.26 -21.79 1.20
N VAL A 32 2.11 -21.43 2.14
CA VAL A 32 1.70 -21.02 3.48
C VAL A 32 2.31 -19.66 3.85
N LEU A 33 1.62 -18.92 4.70
CA LEU A 33 2.12 -17.68 5.29
C LEU A 33 2.13 -17.82 6.80
N CYS A 34 3.25 -17.44 7.43
CA CYS A 34 3.39 -17.34 8.88
C CYS A 34 3.41 -15.88 9.31
N GLU A 35 2.50 -15.48 10.19
CA GLU A 35 2.43 -14.16 10.81
C GLU A 35 2.47 -14.31 12.34
N ARG A 36 3.39 -13.60 12.98
CA ARG A 36 3.61 -13.69 14.44
C ARG A 36 2.46 -13.12 15.29
N LYS A 37 1.67 -12.22 14.70
CA LYS A 37 0.51 -11.58 15.34
C LYS A 37 -0.73 -11.75 14.46
N GLU A 38 -1.56 -10.71 14.37
CA GLU A 38 -2.64 -10.63 13.41
C GLU A 38 -2.16 -10.04 12.07
N LEU A 39 -2.88 -10.34 10.99
CA LEU A 39 -2.61 -9.71 9.70
C LEU A 39 -2.65 -8.19 9.86
N THR A 40 -1.80 -7.50 9.12
CA THR A 40 -1.65 -6.04 9.11
C THR A 40 -1.03 -5.41 10.35
N SER A 41 -0.79 -6.13 11.44
CA SER A 41 -0.33 -5.59 12.73
C SER A 41 1.02 -4.84 12.72
N GLY A 42 1.76 -4.89 11.60
CA GLY A 42 2.97 -4.10 11.38
C GLY A 42 2.69 -2.74 10.74
N SER A 43 3.57 -2.29 9.83
CA SER A 43 3.44 -0.98 9.16
C SER A 43 2.19 -0.84 8.27
N THR A 44 1.56 -1.94 7.88
CA THR A 44 0.43 -1.93 6.94
C THR A 44 -0.75 -1.12 7.46
N TRP A 45 -1.19 -1.32 8.70
CA TRP A 45 -2.36 -0.61 9.23
C TRP A 45 -2.09 0.86 9.53
N HIS A 46 -0.81 1.26 9.68
CA HIS A 46 -0.41 2.65 9.86
C HIS A 46 -0.31 3.42 8.54
N ALA A 47 -0.39 2.74 7.40
CA ALA A 47 -0.22 3.39 6.10
C ALA A 47 -1.43 4.25 5.73
N ALA A 48 -1.18 5.43 5.17
CA ALA A 48 -2.24 6.33 4.70
C ALA A 48 -3.03 5.78 3.51
N GLY A 49 -2.54 4.72 2.87
CA GLY A 49 -3.22 4.04 1.77
C GLY A 49 -3.24 4.82 0.47
N LEU A 50 -2.38 5.81 0.28
CA LEU A 50 -2.33 6.58 -0.96
C LEU A 50 -1.88 5.69 -2.13
N MET A 51 -2.53 5.86 -3.28
CA MET A 51 -2.27 5.13 -4.51
C MET A 51 -1.75 6.08 -5.61
N PRO A 52 -0.51 6.62 -5.47
CA PRO A 52 0.02 7.60 -6.40
C PRO A 52 0.51 6.93 -7.69
N LEU A 53 0.09 7.45 -8.84
CA LEU A 53 0.64 7.07 -10.15
C LEU A 53 1.93 7.86 -10.48
N PHE A 54 2.23 8.93 -9.74
CA PHE A 54 3.45 9.71 -9.93
C PHE A 54 4.71 8.90 -9.64
N ASN A 55 5.52 8.65 -10.67
CA ASN A 55 6.85 8.07 -10.53
C ASN A 55 7.72 8.40 -11.75
N MET A 56 8.92 8.94 -11.55
CA MET A 56 9.87 9.25 -12.63
C MET A 56 10.47 8.01 -13.31
N SER A 57 10.37 6.84 -12.69
CA SER A 57 10.82 5.57 -13.29
C SER A 57 9.69 4.92 -14.07
N TYR A 58 9.91 4.67 -15.35
CA TYR A 58 8.99 3.92 -16.22
C TYR A 58 8.59 2.56 -15.61
N SER A 59 9.59 1.78 -15.18
CA SER A 59 9.33 0.44 -14.63
C SER A 59 8.48 0.47 -13.34
N VAL A 60 8.78 1.40 -12.43
CA VAL A 60 7.99 1.58 -11.20
C VAL A 60 6.60 2.11 -11.53
N GLY A 61 6.48 3.04 -12.48
CA GLY A 61 5.19 3.54 -12.97
C GLY A 61 4.29 2.45 -13.52
N GLN A 62 4.85 1.47 -14.24
CA GLN A 62 4.09 0.30 -14.72
C GLN A 62 3.57 -0.56 -13.56
N ILE A 63 4.37 -0.73 -12.48
CA ILE A 63 3.94 -1.46 -11.29
C ILE A 63 2.80 -0.71 -10.58
N HIS A 64 2.91 0.61 -10.44
CA HIS A 64 1.86 1.45 -9.85
C HIS A 64 0.56 1.34 -10.66
N LYS A 65 0.63 1.49 -11.98
CA LYS A 65 -0.53 1.36 -12.86
C LYS A 65 -1.20 -0.01 -12.78
N TYR A 66 -0.39 -1.08 -12.77
CA TYR A 66 -0.90 -2.43 -12.54
C TYR A 66 -1.61 -2.53 -11.20
N SER A 67 -1.01 -2.00 -10.13
CA SER A 67 -1.55 -2.08 -8.77
C SER A 67 -2.89 -1.37 -8.63
N VAL A 68 -3.02 -0.15 -9.16
CA VAL A 68 -4.29 0.61 -9.13
C VAL A 68 -5.39 -0.18 -9.84
N LYS A 69 -5.14 -0.63 -11.08
CA LYS A 69 -6.10 -1.43 -11.83
C LYS A 69 -6.47 -2.74 -11.11
N PHE A 70 -5.48 -3.43 -10.56
CA PHE A 70 -5.67 -4.67 -9.83
C PHE A 70 -6.57 -4.48 -8.61
N TYR A 71 -6.38 -3.41 -7.84
CA TYR A 71 -7.18 -3.17 -6.64
C TYR A 71 -8.62 -2.77 -6.97
N GLN A 72 -8.87 -2.08 -8.07
CA GLN A 72 -10.23 -1.80 -8.58
C GLN A 72 -10.98 -3.10 -8.95
N GLU A 73 -10.26 -4.13 -9.35
CA GLU A 73 -10.84 -5.42 -9.76
C GLU A 73 -10.92 -6.43 -8.60
N LEU A 74 -10.10 -6.27 -7.58
CA LEU A 74 -9.94 -7.25 -6.48
C LEU A 74 -11.24 -7.46 -5.69
N GLU A 75 -12.03 -6.41 -5.51
CA GLU A 75 -13.34 -6.52 -4.86
C GLU A 75 -14.26 -7.48 -5.62
N LYS A 76 -14.28 -7.42 -6.95
CA LYS A 76 -15.08 -8.33 -7.80
C LYS A 76 -14.61 -9.77 -7.68
N GLU A 77 -13.31 -9.99 -7.55
CA GLU A 77 -12.73 -11.33 -7.43
C GLU A 77 -12.97 -11.94 -6.04
N THR A 78 -12.93 -11.14 -4.99
CA THR A 78 -12.96 -11.62 -3.62
C THR A 78 -14.31 -11.44 -2.92
N GLY A 79 -15.17 -10.58 -3.46
CA GLY A 79 -16.42 -10.17 -2.82
C GLY A 79 -16.20 -9.42 -1.51
N GLN A 80 -15.09 -8.67 -1.40
CA GLN A 80 -14.76 -7.83 -0.26
C GLN A 80 -14.31 -6.46 -0.71
N ASP A 81 -14.96 -5.39 -0.20
CA ASP A 81 -14.56 -4.01 -0.44
C ASP A 81 -13.12 -3.81 0.07
N VAL A 82 -12.31 -3.20 -0.76
CA VAL A 82 -10.91 -2.85 -0.45
C VAL A 82 -10.78 -1.38 -0.03
N GLY A 83 -11.90 -0.66 0.03
CA GLY A 83 -11.96 0.76 0.36
C GLY A 83 -11.25 1.65 -0.67
N PHE A 84 -11.17 1.22 -1.94
CA PHE A 84 -10.59 2.04 -3.00
C PHE A 84 -11.52 3.20 -3.35
N ARG A 85 -10.96 4.42 -3.34
CA ARG A 85 -11.66 5.65 -3.76
C ARG A 85 -10.77 6.41 -4.74
N GLU A 86 -11.28 6.57 -5.97
CA GLU A 86 -10.66 7.40 -7.00
C GLU A 86 -11.10 8.85 -6.78
N VAL A 87 -10.21 9.65 -6.17
CA VAL A 87 -10.51 11.02 -5.75
C VAL A 87 -9.54 12.05 -6.33
N SER A 88 -8.61 11.60 -7.17
CA SER A 88 -7.46 12.36 -7.67
C SER A 88 -6.35 12.61 -6.63
N ASN A 89 -5.22 13.10 -7.14
CA ASN A 89 -4.10 13.56 -6.32
C ASN A 89 -3.54 14.84 -6.94
N ILE A 90 -3.43 15.89 -6.14
CA ILE A 90 -2.90 17.20 -6.52
C ILE A 90 -1.57 17.41 -5.82
N ARG A 91 -0.50 17.59 -6.58
CA ARG A 91 0.84 17.91 -6.09
C ARG A 91 1.14 19.37 -6.35
N LEU A 92 1.29 20.13 -5.28
CA LEU A 92 1.54 21.56 -5.33
C LEU A 92 2.98 21.84 -5.78
N ALA A 93 3.16 22.98 -6.44
CA ALA A 93 4.45 23.55 -6.79
C ALA A 93 4.55 24.98 -6.24
N GLU A 94 5.53 25.20 -5.36
CA GLU A 94 5.80 26.48 -4.72
C GLU A 94 6.84 27.29 -5.50
N ASN A 95 7.46 26.71 -6.53
CA ASN A 95 8.45 27.34 -7.38
C ASN A 95 8.44 26.81 -8.81
N GLN A 96 9.13 27.51 -9.71
CA GLN A 96 9.18 27.17 -11.12
C GLN A 96 9.95 25.86 -11.39
N ASP A 97 11.00 25.58 -10.62
CA ASP A 97 11.79 24.36 -10.78
C ASP A 97 10.94 23.11 -10.53
N ARG A 98 10.03 23.17 -9.55
CA ARG A 98 9.06 22.12 -9.28
C ARG A 98 8.06 21.94 -10.42
N MET A 99 7.58 23.03 -11.01
CA MET A 99 6.71 22.96 -12.18
C MET A 99 7.43 22.38 -13.39
N ASP A 100 8.71 22.66 -13.58
CA ASP A 100 9.50 22.12 -14.68
C ASP A 100 9.76 20.62 -14.49
N GLU A 101 10.00 20.15 -13.25
CA GLU A 101 10.02 18.72 -12.92
C GLU A 101 8.69 18.04 -13.27
N TYR A 102 7.56 18.67 -12.95
CA TYR A 102 6.24 18.11 -13.30
C TYR A 102 6.00 18.08 -14.81
N ARG A 103 6.48 19.06 -15.56
CA ARG A 103 6.43 19.02 -17.04
C ARG A 103 7.29 17.90 -17.62
N GLN A 104 8.49 17.70 -17.05
CA GLN A 104 9.35 16.58 -17.44
C GLN A 104 8.66 15.23 -17.13
N TYR A 105 8.07 15.12 -15.94
CA TYR A 105 7.32 13.91 -15.57
C TYR A 105 6.11 13.66 -16.49
N ALA A 106 5.42 14.70 -16.96
CA ALA A 106 4.28 14.52 -17.87
C ALA A 106 4.65 13.74 -19.13
N GLY A 107 5.88 13.92 -19.66
CA GLY A 107 6.40 13.10 -20.75
C GLY A 107 6.60 11.64 -20.35
N VAL A 108 7.04 11.35 -19.14
CA VAL A 108 7.13 9.97 -18.61
C VAL A 108 5.73 9.39 -18.43
N ALA A 109 4.80 10.15 -17.86
CA ALA A 109 3.41 9.75 -17.64
C ALA A 109 2.73 9.34 -18.96
N GLU A 110 2.94 10.10 -20.03
CA GLU A 110 2.44 9.79 -21.37
C GLU A 110 2.94 8.43 -21.87
N THR A 111 4.22 8.11 -21.70
CA THR A 111 4.80 6.81 -22.10
C THR A 111 4.21 5.63 -21.30
N ILE A 112 3.81 5.86 -20.06
CA ILE A 112 3.18 4.87 -19.18
C ILE A 112 1.67 4.78 -19.49
N GLY A 113 1.08 5.82 -20.11
CA GLY A 113 -0.35 5.96 -20.33
C GLY A 113 -1.09 6.38 -19.04
N VAL A 114 -0.48 7.29 -18.27
CA VAL A 114 -1.06 7.93 -17.08
C VAL A 114 -1.49 9.34 -17.46
N LYS A 115 -2.74 9.69 -17.14
CA LYS A 115 -3.27 11.04 -17.39
C LYS A 115 -2.80 12.00 -16.32
N VAL A 116 -2.42 13.20 -16.76
CA VAL A 116 -2.07 14.31 -15.88
C VAL A 116 -2.70 15.60 -16.38
N ASN A 117 -3.05 16.49 -15.45
CA ASN A 117 -3.49 17.85 -15.71
C ASN A 117 -2.56 18.81 -15.00
N PHE A 118 -2.32 19.99 -15.59
CA PHE A 118 -1.68 21.11 -14.88
C PHE A 118 -2.76 22.05 -14.39
N LEU A 119 -2.65 22.48 -13.14
CA LEU A 119 -3.62 23.37 -12.51
C LEU A 119 -2.98 24.72 -12.20
N THR A 120 -3.74 25.79 -12.44
CA THR A 120 -3.41 27.13 -11.92
C THR A 120 -3.72 27.23 -10.42
N PRO A 121 -3.21 28.25 -9.71
CA PRO A 121 -3.57 28.45 -8.30
C PRO A 121 -5.08 28.57 -8.08
N GLU A 122 -5.82 29.22 -8.96
CA GLU A 122 -7.27 29.39 -8.88
C GLU A 122 -8.00 28.03 -9.04
N GLU A 123 -7.51 27.17 -9.93
CA GLU A 123 -8.06 25.82 -10.12
C GLU A 123 -7.75 24.92 -8.92
N ILE A 124 -6.56 25.08 -8.29
CA ILE A 124 -6.23 24.40 -7.04
C ILE A 124 -7.21 24.81 -5.94
N GLN A 125 -7.44 26.10 -5.75
CA GLN A 125 -8.36 26.60 -4.72
C GLN A 125 -9.80 26.14 -4.95
N LYS A 126 -10.24 26.03 -6.21
CA LYS A 126 -11.53 25.48 -6.56
C LYS A 126 -11.65 23.99 -6.20
N ALA A 127 -10.60 23.21 -6.44
CA ALA A 127 -10.56 21.79 -6.10
C ALA A 127 -10.38 21.54 -4.59
N TRP A 128 -9.63 22.42 -3.93
CA TRP A 128 -9.33 22.40 -2.50
C TRP A 128 -9.58 23.77 -1.85
N PRO A 129 -10.84 24.11 -1.50
CA PRO A 129 -11.20 25.41 -0.96
C PRO A 129 -10.48 25.82 0.33
N LEU A 130 -9.99 24.85 1.10
CA LEU A 130 -9.24 25.06 2.35
C LEU A 130 -7.74 25.28 2.12
N CYS A 131 -7.24 25.14 0.89
CA CYS A 131 -5.84 25.34 0.56
C CYS A 131 -5.56 26.82 0.38
N SER A 132 -4.56 27.37 1.09
CA SER A 132 -3.98 28.67 0.71
C SER A 132 -3.22 28.50 -0.59
N ILE A 133 -3.42 29.44 -1.51
CA ILE A 133 -2.73 29.47 -2.80
C ILE A 133 -1.59 30.51 -2.81
N ASP A 134 -1.34 31.16 -1.69
CA ASP A 134 -0.28 32.16 -1.58
C ASP A 134 1.09 31.53 -1.83
N GLY A 135 1.83 32.07 -2.78
CA GLY A 135 3.16 31.56 -3.17
C GLY A 135 3.14 30.33 -4.07
N LEU A 136 1.98 29.77 -4.43
CA LEU A 136 1.91 28.67 -5.37
C LEU A 136 2.10 29.14 -6.82
N VAL A 137 2.90 28.41 -7.58
CA VAL A 137 3.08 28.60 -9.03
C VAL A 137 2.07 27.77 -9.83
N GLY A 138 1.62 26.65 -9.27
CA GLY A 138 0.68 25.75 -9.90
C GLY A 138 0.70 24.37 -9.25
N ALA A 139 0.16 23.37 -9.95
CA ALA A 139 0.19 21.99 -9.50
C ALA A 139 0.12 21.03 -10.70
N ILE A 140 0.49 19.77 -10.43
CA ILE A 140 0.14 18.63 -11.29
C ILE A 140 -0.94 17.80 -10.61
N GLN A 141 -1.96 17.42 -11.35
CA GLN A 141 -3.05 16.55 -10.90
C GLN A 141 -3.02 15.22 -11.64
N HIS A 142 -3.22 14.16 -10.89
CA HIS A 142 -3.48 12.81 -11.40
C HIS A 142 -4.95 12.48 -11.15
N PRO A 143 -5.83 12.55 -12.16
CA PRO A 143 -7.26 12.33 -11.94
C PRO A 143 -7.61 10.88 -11.54
N GLU A 144 -6.83 9.91 -11.97
CA GLU A 144 -7.03 8.47 -11.70
C GLU A 144 -6.35 7.99 -10.39
N ASP A 145 -5.68 8.88 -9.66
CA ASP A 145 -5.14 8.60 -8.34
C ASP A 145 -6.25 8.54 -7.29
N GLY A 146 -5.95 7.86 -6.21
CA GLY A 146 -6.86 7.76 -5.08
C GLY A 146 -6.19 7.26 -3.83
N TYR A 147 -7.00 6.64 -3.00
CA TYR A 147 -6.53 5.95 -1.80
C TYR A 147 -7.30 4.63 -1.62
N ILE A 148 -6.76 3.79 -0.76
CA ILE A 148 -7.30 2.49 -0.40
C ILE A 148 -7.25 2.33 1.12
N GLN A 149 -8.05 1.43 1.69
CA GLN A 149 -7.91 1.05 3.09
C GLN A 149 -6.91 -0.11 3.20
N PRO A 150 -5.70 0.11 3.77
CA PRO A 150 -4.64 -0.90 3.75
C PRO A 150 -5.02 -2.21 4.46
N ASN A 151 -5.82 -2.11 5.54
CA ASN A 151 -6.31 -3.28 6.25
C ASN A 151 -7.27 -4.09 5.36
N ASP A 152 -8.28 -3.44 4.78
CA ASP A 152 -9.32 -4.09 3.98
C ASP A 152 -8.73 -4.72 2.72
N LEU A 153 -7.80 -4.02 2.05
CA LEU A 153 -7.01 -4.58 0.96
C LEU A 153 -6.31 -5.88 1.37
N THR A 154 -5.63 -5.86 2.52
CA THR A 154 -4.88 -7.03 2.98
C THR A 154 -5.82 -8.20 3.32
N GLN A 155 -6.97 -7.91 3.94
CA GLN A 155 -7.98 -8.92 4.23
C GLN A 155 -8.61 -9.48 2.95
N ALA A 156 -8.89 -8.65 1.95
CA ALA A 156 -9.39 -9.10 0.64
C ALA A 156 -8.39 -10.03 -0.06
N LEU A 157 -7.11 -9.66 -0.08
CA LEU A 157 -6.03 -10.51 -0.59
C LEU A 157 -5.94 -11.84 0.17
N ALA A 158 -6.04 -11.81 1.51
CA ALA A 158 -6.02 -13.01 2.35
C ALA A 158 -7.22 -13.92 2.09
N LYS A 159 -8.41 -13.34 1.90
CA LYS A 159 -9.63 -14.08 1.52
C LYS A 159 -9.46 -14.75 0.16
N GLY A 160 -8.97 -14.01 -0.83
CA GLY A 160 -8.68 -14.54 -2.16
C GLY A 160 -7.64 -15.65 -2.14
N ALA A 161 -6.54 -15.49 -1.39
CA ALA A 161 -5.50 -16.51 -1.24
C ALA A 161 -6.04 -17.79 -0.64
N ARG A 162 -6.86 -17.70 0.42
CA ARG A 162 -7.50 -18.89 1.04
C ARG A 162 -8.47 -19.58 0.10
N ALA A 163 -9.25 -18.82 -0.67
CA ALA A 163 -10.16 -19.39 -1.66
C ALA A 163 -9.42 -20.19 -2.76
N LEU A 164 -8.16 -19.83 -3.01
CA LEU A 164 -7.26 -20.53 -3.94
C LEU A 164 -6.44 -21.64 -3.28
N GLY A 165 -6.70 -21.96 -2.01
CA GLY A 165 -6.07 -23.08 -1.29
C GLY A 165 -4.80 -22.73 -0.50
N ALA A 166 -4.38 -21.47 -0.45
CA ALA A 166 -3.26 -21.07 0.40
C ALA A 166 -3.65 -21.06 1.90
N GLU A 167 -2.69 -21.36 2.77
CA GLU A 167 -2.92 -21.38 4.21
C GLU A 167 -2.23 -20.18 4.88
N ILE A 168 -2.91 -19.59 5.86
CA ILE A 168 -2.39 -18.44 6.64
C ILE A 168 -2.42 -18.83 8.12
N TYR A 169 -1.24 -18.86 8.72
CA TYR A 169 -1.03 -19.14 10.13
C TYR A 169 -0.73 -17.83 10.87
N ARG A 170 -1.75 -17.32 11.57
CA ARG A 170 -1.62 -16.19 12.47
C ARG A 170 -1.10 -16.66 13.84
N GLN A 171 -0.61 -15.73 14.65
CA GLN A 171 -0.02 -16.02 15.96
C GLN A 171 1.05 -17.11 15.86
N THR A 172 1.85 -17.09 14.79
CA THR A 172 2.86 -18.10 14.46
C THR A 172 4.15 -17.40 14.07
N ALA A 173 5.04 -17.25 15.05
CA ALA A 173 6.31 -16.55 14.87
C ALA A 173 7.37 -17.49 14.28
N VAL A 174 7.99 -17.09 13.17
CA VAL A 174 9.20 -17.74 12.67
C VAL A 174 10.37 -17.34 13.56
N THR A 175 11.08 -18.34 14.09
CA THR A 175 12.17 -18.15 15.06
C THR A 175 13.55 -18.56 14.53
N ALA A 176 13.61 -19.44 13.52
CA ALA A 176 14.83 -19.83 12.85
C ALA A 176 14.59 -20.29 11.42
N LEU A 177 15.63 -20.19 10.61
CA LEU A 177 15.67 -20.68 9.22
C LEU A 177 16.95 -21.49 9.03
N GLU A 178 16.82 -22.71 8.49
CA GLU A 178 17.96 -23.56 8.18
C GLU A 178 17.85 -24.03 6.73
N GLN A 179 18.88 -23.76 5.93
CA GLN A 179 19.01 -24.33 4.59
C GLN A 179 19.64 -25.74 4.67
N LEU A 180 18.99 -26.70 4.06
CA LEU A 180 19.46 -28.07 4.03
C LEU A 180 20.40 -28.30 2.82
N PRO A 181 21.19 -29.41 2.83
CA PRO A 181 22.11 -29.72 1.73
C PRO A 181 21.44 -29.97 0.37
N ASP A 182 20.13 -30.23 0.35
CA ASP A 182 19.29 -30.40 -0.85
C ASP A 182 18.65 -29.08 -1.32
N ASP A 183 19.13 -27.93 -0.84
CA ASP A 183 18.63 -26.59 -1.08
C ASP A 183 17.22 -26.33 -0.55
N SER A 184 16.57 -27.27 0.10
CA SER A 184 15.31 -27.06 0.82
C SER A 184 15.56 -26.35 2.17
N TRP A 185 14.49 -25.94 2.82
CA TRP A 185 14.53 -25.17 4.06
C TRP A 185 13.73 -25.84 5.17
N ILE A 186 14.21 -25.70 6.39
CA ILE A 186 13.42 -25.87 7.62
C ILE A 186 13.09 -24.48 8.16
N VAL A 187 11.82 -24.19 8.25
CA VAL A 187 11.29 -22.97 8.89
C VAL A 187 10.78 -23.36 10.27
N THR A 188 11.53 -23.00 11.30
CA THR A 188 11.14 -23.23 12.70
C THR A 188 10.24 -22.11 13.17
N THR A 189 9.12 -22.47 13.79
CA THR A 189 8.17 -21.51 14.39
C THR A 189 7.96 -21.87 15.85
N ASP A 190 7.33 -20.96 16.61
CA ASP A 190 6.89 -21.20 17.99
C ASP A 190 5.80 -22.30 18.11
N LYS A 191 5.30 -22.84 16.97
CA LYS A 191 4.28 -23.90 16.92
C LYS A 191 4.72 -25.15 16.20
N GLY A 192 6.00 -25.27 15.85
CA GLY A 192 6.56 -26.41 15.13
C GLY A 192 7.29 -26.03 13.86
N GLU A 193 7.67 -27.00 13.07
CA GLU A 193 8.53 -26.83 11.90
C GLU A 193 7.78 -27.08 10.60
N ILE A 194 8.21 -26.37 9.55
CA ILE A 194 7.71 -26.56 8.18
C ILE A 194 8.93 -26.76 7.27
N LYS A 195 9.04 -27.94 6.64
CA LYS A 195 10.00 -28.13 5.53
C LYS A 195 9.43 -27.52 4.25
N CYS A 196 10.23 -26.71 3.51
CA CYS A 196 9.79 -26.12 2.25
C CYS A 196 10.92 -26.00 1.22
N ASP A 197 10.55 -25.79 -0.06
CA ASP A 197 11.51 -25.58 -1.14
C ASP A 197 12.00 -24.12 -1.18
N VAL A 198 11.12 -23.16 -0.83
CA VAL A 198 11.43 -21.72 -0.92
C VAL A 198 10.89 -20.99 0.30
N VAL A 199 11.68 -20.05 0.81
CA VAL A 199 11.29 -19.08 1.83
C VAL A 199 11.24 -17.69 1.21
N VAL A 200 10.16 -16.95 1.42
CA VAL A 200 10.01 -15.55 1.00
C VAL A 200 9.86 -14.67 2.23
N SER A 201 10.87 -13.85 2.51
CA SER A 201 10.81 -12.90 3.61
C SER A 201 10.05 -11.63 3.20
N CYS A 202 8.92 -11.38 3.86
CA CYS A 202 8.12 -10.17 3.77
C CYS A 202 7.97 -9.51 5.15
N SER A 203 9.02 -9.59 5.97
CA SER A 203 9.02 -9.26 7.41
C SER A 203 8.97 -7.74 7.69
N GLY A 204 8.92 -6.89 6.65
CA GLY A 204 8.82 -5.44 6.81
C GLY A 204 9.96 -4.87 7.66
N ASN A 205 9.63 -4.15 8.73
CA ASN A 205 10.62 -3.56 9.64
C ASN A 205 11.53 -4.59 10.36
N PHE A 206 11.19 -5.88 10.29
CA PHE A 206 11.93 -6.97 10.91
C PHE A 206 12.75 -7.78 9.90
N VAL A 207 12.90 -7.28 8.67
CA VAL A 207 13.63 -7.97 7.60
C VAL A 207 15.10 -8.19 7.95
N ARG A 208 15.71 -7.28 8.71
CA ARG A 208 17.09 -7.42 9.20
C ARG A 208 17.24 -8.66 10.10
N GLN A 209 16.37 -8.79 11.10
CA GLN A 209 16.36 -9.95 12.00
C GLN A 209 16.11 -11.26 11.25
N THR A 210 15.21 -11.23 10.24
CA THR A 210 14.99 -12.41 9.41
C THR A 210 16.22 -12.73 8.53
N GLY A 211 16.93 -11.72 8.03
CA GLY A 211 18.18 -11.89 7.31
C GLY A 211 19.30 -12.48 8.18
N GLU A 212 19.40 -12.02 9.41
CA GLU A 212 20.37 -12.52 10.40
C GLU A 212 20.23 -14.03 10.67
N MET A 213 19.00 -14.58 10.57
CA MET A 213 18.75 -16.03 10.71
C MET A 213 19.49 -16.87 9.66
N VAL A 214 19.85 -16.27 8.52
CA VAL A 214 20.54 -16.93 7.39
C VAL A 214 21.88 -16.28 7.09
N GLY A 215 22.42 -15.49 8.03
CA GLY A 215 23.75 -14.86 7.92
C GLY A 215 23.79 -13.67 6.94
N LEU A 216 22.66 -13.08 6.59
CA LEU A 216 22.59 -11.90 5.71
C LEU A 216 22.46 -10.63 6.55
N ASP A 217 23.33 -9.64 6.29
CA ASP A 217 23.17 -8.28 6.81
C ASP A 217 22.36 -7.46 5.80
N ILE A 218 21.08 -7.23 6.12
CA ILE A 218 20.17 -6.46 5.25
C ILE A 218 20.16 -5.01 5.71
N PRO A 219 20.60 -4.05 4.87
CA PRO A 219 20.78 -2.65 5.25
C PRO A 219 19.45 -1.89 5.28
N VAL A 220 18.52 -2.31 6.14
CA VAL A 220 17.23 -1.66 6.35
C VAL A 220 17.16 -1.10 7.76
N ILE A 221 16.87 0.18 7.87
CA ILE A 221 16.66 0.89 9.13
C ILE A 221 15.22 1.41 9.14
N PRO A 222 14.37 1.03 10.12
CA PRO A 222 13.04 1.61 10.29
C PRO A 222 13.13 3.10 10.61
N VAL A 223 12.30 3.90 9.95
CA VAL A 223 12.16 5.33 10.22
C VAL A 223 10.72 5.60 10.63
N GLU A 224 10.54 6.36 11.72
CA GLU A 224 9.22 6.80 12.14
C GLU A 224 8.69 7.87 11.19
N HIS A 225 7.44 7.70 10.76
CA HIS A 225 6.72 8.66 9.96
C HIS A 225 5.44 9.05 10.68
N GLN A 226 5.33 10.35 11.03
CA GLN A 226 4.21 10.83 11.84
C GLN A 226 3.03 11.25 10.97
N TYR A 227 1.82 11.09 11.48
CA TYR A 227 0.61 11.66 10.93
C TYR A 227 -0.30 12.17 12.05
N ILE A 228 -1.20 13.06 11.69
CA ILE A 228 -2.20 13.63 12.58
C ILE A 228 -3.57 13.36 11.97
N VAL A 229 -4.51 12.91 12.78
CA VAL A 229 -5.93 12.87 12.44
C VAL A 229 -6.59 14.05 13.13
N THR A 230 -7.18 14.94 12.36
CA THR A 230 -7.88 16.12 12.86
C THR A 230 -9.36 15.80 13.11
N GLU A 231 -10.01 16.61 13.93
CA GLU A 231 -11.47 16.65 13.94
C GLU A 231 -12.02 17.03 12.56
N ALA A 232 -13.27 16.66 12.32
CA ALA A 232 -13.93 16.97 11.06
C ALA A 232 -14.09 18.50 10.88
N HIS A 233 -13.54 19.05 9.80
CA HIS A 233 -13.64 20.47 9.52
C HIS A 233 -15.07 20.85 9.08
N PRO A 234 -15.69 21.92 9.63
CA PRO A 234 -17.09 22.27 9.32
C PRO A 234 -17.40 22.39 7.82
N GLN A 235 -16.51 23.00 7.04
CA GLN A 235 -16.70 23.14 5.59
C GLN A 235 -16.66 21.77 4.86
N ILE A 236 -15.89 20.80 5.36
CA ILE A 236 -15.87 19.45 4.79
C ILE A 236 -17.21 18.77 5.06
N LEU A 237 -17.73 18.90 6.28
CA LEU A 237 -19.04 18.34 6.65
C LEU A 237 -20.18 18.98 5.83
N GLU A 238 -20.10 20.29 5.57
CA GLU A 238 -21.07 20.99 4.73
C GLU A 238 -21.04 20.48 3.30
N ARG A 239 -19.85 20.37 2.69
CA ARG A 239 -19.67 19.79 1.36
C ARG A 239 -20.26 18.38 1.23
N GLN A 240 -20.08 17.55 2.26
CA GLN A 240 -20.66 16.20 2.29
C GLN A 240 -22.18 16.24 2.33
N LYS A 241 -22.78 17.13 3.13
CA LYS A 241 -24.23 17.33 3.20
C LYS A 241 -24.82 17.81 1.86
N GLU A 242 -24.08 18.62 1.13
CA GLU A 242 -24.45 19.10 -0.20
C GLU A 242 -24.25 18.04 -1.31
N GLY A 243 -23.70 16.87 -0.99
CA GLY A 243 -23.42 15.81 -1.95
C GLY A 243 -22.29 16.16 -2.93
N LEU A 244 -21.43 17.12 -2.58
CA LEU A 244 -20.29 17.49 -3.41
C LEU A 244 -19.24 16.36 -3.40
N PRO A 245 -18.48 16.20 -4.51
CA PRO A 245 -17.42 15.20 -4.57
C PRO A 245 -16.40 15.37 -3.44
N GLU A 246 -15.86 14.24 -2.99
CA GLU A 246 -14.74 14.21 -2.04
C GLU A 246 -13.55 14.95 -2.63
N MET A 247 -12.85 15.71 -1.79
CA MET A 247 -11.62 16.39 -2.21
C MET A 247 -10.51 15.36 -2.40
N GLY A 248 -9.76 15.50 -3.47
CA GLY A 248 -8.63 14.64 -3.78
C GLY A 248 -7.52 14.71 -2.73
N VAL A 249 -6.56 13.81 -2.84
CA VAL A 249 -5.34 13.89 -2.02
C VAL A 249 -4.57 15.16 -2.38
N LEU A 250 -4.15 15.93 -1.39
CA LEU A 250 -3.32 17.12 -1.57
C LEU A 250 -1.90 16.84 -1.06
N ARG A 251 -0.87 17.22 -1.82
CA ARG A 251 0.53 17.01 -1.46
C ARG A 251 1.35 18.27 -1.65
N GLY A 252 2.06 18.69 -0.58
CA GLY A 252 3.12 19.68 -0.64
C GLY A 252 4.46 18.98 -0.83
N SER A 253 4.96 18.95 -2.07
CA SER A 253 6.18 18.20 -2.38
C SER A 253 7.42 18.84 -1.75
N ASP A 254 7.47 20.18 -1.69
CA ASP A 254 8.59 20.91 -1.12
C ASP A 254 8.57 20.88 0.42
N GLY A 255 7.39 20.93 1.02
CA GLY A 255 7.19 20.80 2.47
C GLY A 255 7.12 19.36 2.98
N ALA A 256 7.21 18.36 2.10
CA ALA A 256 7.18 16.94 2.42
C ALA A 256 5.94 16.50 3.25
N TRP A 257 4.75 17.01 2.91
CA TRP A 257 3.50 16.66 3.58
C TRP A 257 2.43 16.22 2.57
N TYR A 258 1.40 15.56 3.07
CA TYR A 258 0.17 15.25 2.32
C TYR A 258 -1.04 15.25 3.25
N MET A 259 -2.21 15.49 2.66
CA MET A 259 -3.51 15.44 3.33
C MET A 259 -4.48 14.63 2.49
N ARG A 260 -5.38 13.91 3.16
CA ARG A 260 -6.57 13.31 2.55
C ARG A 260 -7.76 13.39 3.48
N CYS A 261 -8.97 13.41 2.95
CA CYS A 261 -10.15 13.20 3.76
C CYS A 261 -10.17 11.75 4.30
N LEU A 262 -10.60 11.60 5.54
CA LEU A 262 -10.97 10.32 6.12
C LEU A 262 -12.48 10.23 6.07
N LEU A 263 -13.01 9.21 5.41
CA LEU A 263 -14.41 8.84 5.59
C LEU A 263 -14.53 8.17 6.95
N TYR A 264 -15.15 8.87 7.90
CA TYR A 264 -15.63 8.21 9.11
C TYR A 264 -16.86 7.40 8.69
N THR A 265 -16.70 6.10 8.59
CA THR A 265 -17.84 5.20 8.73
C THR A 265 -18.19 5.20 10.21
N SER A 266 -19.49 5.35 10.54
CA SER A 266 -20.03 5.44 11.88
C SER A 266 -19.70 4.24 12.79
N ASP A 267 -19.05 3.22 12.28
CA ASP A 267 -18.81 1.95 12.97
C ASP A 267 -17.38 1.81 13.55
N ALA A 268 -16.51 2.82 13.39
CA ALA A 268 -15.14 2.76 13.90
C ALA A 268 -14.95 3.43 15.27
N ALA A 269 -16.00 3.98 15.85
CA ALA A 269 -15.94 4.72 17.11
C ALA A 269 -16.48 3.94 18.33
N ASP A 270 -17.04 2.74 18.14
CA ASP A 270 -17.72 1.96 19.19
C ASP A 270 -17.07 0.59 19.49
N GLU A 271 -15.82 0.32 19.07
CA GLU A 271 -15.06 -0.86 19.49
C GLU A 271 -13.77 -0.52 20.25
#